data_e6a00d29c497310076ecfd146883dab0
#
_entry.id   e6a00d29c497310076ecfd146883dab0
#
_cell.length_a   1.000
_cell.length_b   1.000
_cell.length_c   1.000
_cell.angle_alpha   90.00
_cell.angle_beta   90.00
_cell.angle_gamma   90.00
#
_symmetry.space_group_name_H-M   'P 1'
#
loop_
_entity.id
_entity.type
_entity.pdbx_description
1 polymer ?
#
loop_
_entity_poly.entity_id
_entity_poly.type
_entity_poly.pdbx_seq_one_letter_code
_entity_poly.pdbx_strand_id
1 'polypeptide(L)' 'MSLFKCIKEFEVDELDENESPTGNDVIVEKDTFWELEEETYISDVRLVKLKTFEWLEICEETLNKFFEEVTG' A
#
# COMPACT_ATOMS: atom_id res chain seq x y z
N MET A 1 -9.03 -4.85 12.07
CA MET A 1 -7.96 -4.48 11.15
C MET A 1 -8.13 -5.26 9.86
N SER A 2 -7.89 -4.61 8.74
CA SER A 2 -8.06 -5.26 7.44
C SER A 2 -6.70 -5.66 6.87
N LEU A 3 -6.64 -6.87 6.40
CA LEU A 3 -5.44 -7.41 5.76
C LEU A 3 -5.69 -7.49 4.27
N PHE A 4 -4.74 -7.01 3.48
CA PHE A 4 -4.83 -7.03 2.03
C PHE A 4 -3.66 -7.79 1.42
N LYS A 5 -3.94 -8.47 0.33
CA LYS A 5 -2.94 -9.19 -0.44
C LYS A 5 -2.79 -8.52 -1.80
N CYS A 6 -1.55 -8.24 -2.20
CA CYS A 6 -1.30 -7.71 -3.52
C CYS A 6 -1.51 -8.81 -4.55
N ILE A 7 -2.40 -8.58 -5.50
CA ILE A 7 -2.75 -9.58 -6.51
C ILE A 7 -2.10 -9.32 -7.86
N LYS A 8 -1.48 -8.15 -8.02
CA LYS A 8 -0.81 -7.79 -9.26
C LYS A 8 0.33 -6.82 -8.94
N GLU A 9 1.53 -7.14 -9.40
CA GLU A 9 2.70 -6.30 -9.19
C GLU A 9 2.52 -4.91 -9.82
N PHE A 10 2.94 -3.89 -9.12
CA PHE A 10 2.91 -2.51 -9.63
C PHE A 10 3.95 -1.66 -8.93
N GLU A 11 4.19 -0.48 -9.47
CA GLU A 11 5.16 0.46 -8.92
C GLU A 11 4.46 1.69 -8.36
N VAL A 12 5.02 2.22 -7.28
CA VAL A 12 4.57 3.47 -6.68
C VAL A 12 5.77 4.33 -6.38
N ASP A 13 5.56 5.63 -6.27
CA ASP A 13 6.61 6.54 -5.86
C ASP A 13 6.97 6.33 -4.40
N GLU A 14 8.27 6.27 -4.10
CA GLU A 14 8.71 6.24 -2.71
C GLU A 14 8.50 7.61 -2.10
N LEU A 15 7.95 7.64 -0.89
CA LEU A 15 7.72 8.86 -0.15
C LEU A 15 8.65 8.89 1.07
N ASP A 16 9.11 10.09 1.40
CA ASP A 16 9.91 10.31 2.61
C ASP A 16 9.01 10.57 3.82
N GLU A 17 9.61 10.91 4.95
CA GLU A 17 8.88 11.18 6.19
C GLU A 17 7.85 12.31 6.06
N ASN A 18 8.07 13.21 5.13
CA ASN A 18 7.18 14.35 4.88
C ASN A 18 6.16 14.04 3.78
N GLU A 19 6.08 12.79 3.36
CA GLU A 19 5.19 12.35 2.29
C GLU A 19 5.51 13.00 0.94
N SER A 20 6.77 13.36 0.74
CA SER A 20 7.26 13.93 -0.51
C SER A 20 7.97 12.85 -1.34
N PRO A 21 7.79 12.85 -2.66
CA PRO A 21 8.48 11.88 -3.51
C PRO A 21 10.00 12.05 -3.43
N THR A 22 10.70 10.92 -3.26
CA THR A 22 12.17 10.92 -3.17
C THR A 22 12.85 10.82 -4.54
N GLY A 23 12.06 10.53 -5.57
CA GLY A 23 12.59 10.28 -6.91
C GLY A 23 12.87 8.80 -7.19
N ASN A 24 12.64 7.95 -6.22
CA ASN A 24 12.78 6.49 -6.38
C ASN A 24 11.41 5.84 -6.49
N ASP A 25 11.38 4.67 -7.10
CA ASP A 25 10.16 3.88 -7.22
C ASP A 25 10.23 2.68 -6.28
N VAL A 26 9.09 2.30 -5.73
CA VAL A 26 8.96 1.10 -4.91
C VAL A 26 8.10 0.11 -5.68
N ILE A 27 8.61 -1.10 -5.82
CA ILE A 27 7.87 -2.18 -6.47
C ILE A 27 7.05 -2.90 -5.41
N VAL A 28 5.73 -2.96 -5.63
CA VAL A 28 4.83 -3.72 -4.78
C VAL A 28 4.64 -5.07 -5.43
N GLU A 29 5.25 -6.09 -4.85
CA GLU A 29 5.26 -7.43 -5.43
C GLU A 29 3.94 -8.16 -5.20
N LYS A 30 3.58 -8.97 -6.19
CA LYS A 30 2.43 -9.87 -6.08
C LYS A 30 2.64 -10.84 -4.92
N ASP A 31 1.55 -11.21 -4.26
CA ASP A 31 1.53 -12.14 -3.14
C ASP A 31 2.19 -11.61 -1.86
N THR A 32 2.35 -10.31 -1.77
CA THR A 32 2.76 -9.67 -0.51
C THR A 32 1.53 -9.26 0.27
N PHE A 33 1.65 -9.30 1.61
CA PHE A 33 0.54 -8.98 2.50
C PHE A 33 0.77 -7.64 3.17
N TRP A 34 -0.31 -6.87 3.27
CA TRP A 34 -0.29 -5.51 3.79
C TRP A 34 -1.45 -5.32 4.75
N GLU A 35 -1.21 -4.58 5.81
CA GLU A 35 -2.24 -4.24 6.78
C GLU A 35 -2.71 -2.83 6.50
N LEU A 36 -4.03 -2.64 6.45
CA LEU A 36 -4.60 -1.32 6.26
C LEU A 36 -4.54 -0.57 7.57
N GLU A 37 -3.83 0.55 7.58
CA GLU A 37 -3.88 1.50 8.67
C GLU A 37 -5.07 2.44 8.45
N GLU A 38 -5.18 3.46 9.26
CA GLU A 38 -6.28 4.41 9.15
C GLU A 38 -6.30 5.12 7.79
N GLU A 39 -7.49 5.42 7.31
CA GLU A 39 -7.66 6.30 6.18
C GLU A 39 -7.16 7.68 6.58
N THR A 40 -6.15 8.16 5.88
CA THR A 40 -5.52 9.41 6.25
C THR A 40 -6.25 10.62 5.72
N TYR A 41 -6.79 10.53 4.51
CA TYR A 41 -7.55 11.58 3.88
C TYR A 41 -8.60 11.00 2.95
N ILE A 42 -9.39 11.85 2.38
CA ILE A 42 -10.64 11.56 1.67
C ILE A 42 -10.58 10.41 0.65
N SER A 43 -9.45 10.13 0.05
CA SER A 43 -9.36 9.08 -0.97
C SER A 43 -8.12 8.20 -0.87
N ASP A 44 -7.24 8.51 0.07
CA ASP A 44 -5.99 7.75 0.19
C ASP A 44 -6.03 6.82 1.38
N VAL A 45 -5.42 5.67 1.21
CA VAL A 45 -5.30 4.68 2.27
C VAL A 45 -3.82 4.41 2.51
N ARG A 46 -3.47 4.13 3.75
CA ARG A 46 -2.11 3.77 4.12
C ARG A 46 -2.05 2.27 4.41
N LEU A 47 -1.11 1.62 3.75
CA LEU A 47 -0.85 0.19 3.95
C LEU A 47 0.55 0.00 4.52
N VAL A 48 0.66 -0.95 5.44
CA VAL A 48 1.95 -1.32 6.03
C VAL A 48 2.23 -2.78 5.70
N LYS A 49 3.38 -3.01 5.10
CA LYS A 49 3.80 -4.35 4.72
C LYS A 49 4.15 -5.16 5.96
N LEU A 50 3.61 -6.38 6.04
CA LEU A 50 3.95 -7.28 7.12
C LEU A 50 5.42 -7.72 6.97
N LYS A 51 6.10 -7.92 8.08
CA LYS A 51 7.50 -8.32 8.19
C LYS A 51 8.51 -7.17 8.09
N THR A 52 8.40 -6.30 7.09
CA THR A 52 9.38 -5.23 6.90
C THR A 52 8.91 -3.88 7.44
N PHE A 53 7.62 -3.74 7.68
CA PHE A 53 6.99 -2.50 8.13
C PHE A 53 7.15 -1.34 7.16
N GLU A 54 7.44 -1.62 5.90
CA GLU A 54 7.41 -0.61 4.86
C GLU A 54 5.96 -0.14 4.68
N TRP A 55 5.79 1.13 4.39
CA TRP A 55 4.45 1.68 4.23
C TRP A 55 4.31 2.37 2.88
N LEU A 56 3.08 2.46 2.41
CA LEU A 56 2.77 3.20 1.21
C LEU A 56 1.37 3.81 1.30
N GLU A 57 1.17 4.90 0.58
CA GLU A 57 -0.13 5.53 0.46
C GLU A 57 -0.57 5.42 -0.98
N ILE A 58 -1.77 4.91 -1.17
CA ILE A 58 -2.37 4.74 -2.49
C ILE A 58 -3.82 5.20 -2.43
N CYS A 59 -4.37 5.55 -3.57
CA CYS A 59 -5.78 5.89 -3.61
C CYS A 59 -6.62 4.62 -3.53
N GLU A 60 -7.86 4.79 -3.12
CA GLU A 60 -8.79 3.67 -2.96
C GLU A 60 -8.99 2.91 -4.26
N GLU A 61 -8.98 3.60 -5.39
CA GLU A 61 -9.10 2.98 -6.70
C GLU A 61 -7.94 2.03 -6.97
N THR A 62 -6.71 2.44 -6.65
CA THR A 62 -5.53 1.59 -6.79
C THR A 62 -5.62 0.39 -5.86
N LEU A 63 -6.09 0.59 -4.64
CA LEU A 63 -6.29 -0.49 -3.68
C LEU A 63 -7.23 -1.55 -4.27
N ASN A 64 -8.33 -1.13 -4.85
CA ASN A 64 -9.31 -2.04 -5.42
C ASN A 64 -8.81 -2.77 -6.66
N LYS A 65 -7.88 -2.17 -7.39
CA LYS A 65 -7.32 -2.74 -8.61
C LYS A 65 -6.23 -3.77 -8.34
N PHE A 66 -5.36 -3.49 -7.38
CA PHE A 66 -4.13 -4.28 -7.19
C PHE A 66 -4.13 -5.11 -5.92
N PHE A 67 -5.12 -4.94 -5.07
CA PHE A 67 -5.18 -5.66 -3.80
C PHE A 67 -6.53 -6.36 -3.65
N GLU A 68 -6.49 -7.44 -2.86
CA GLU A 68 -7.68 -8.17 -2.49
C GLU A 68 -7.73 -8.25 -0.98
N GLU A 69 -8.87 -7.94 -0.40
CA GLU A 69 -9.03 -8.07 1.04
C GLU A 69 -9.00 -9.55 1.42
N VAL A 70 -8.18 -9.86 2.42
CA VAL A 70 -8.07 -11.22 2.94
C VAL A 70 -8.98 -11.34 4.14
N THR A 71 -10.00 -12.18 4.00
CA THR A 71 -10.90 -12.46 5.11
C THR A 71 -10.42 -13.75 5.76
N GLY A 72 -9.89 -13.59 6.94
CA GLY A 72 -9.38 -14.72 7.70
C GLY A 72 -10.36 -15.24 8.70
#